data_3752c0a8f93a13e7ab2b7847d194f0a8
#
_entry.id   3752c0a8f93a13e7ab2b7847d194f0a8
#
_cell.length_a   1.000
_cell.length_b   1.000
_cell.length_c   1.000
_cell.angle_alpha   90.00
_cell.angle_beta   90.00
_cell.angle_gamma   90.00
#
_symmetry.space_group_name_H-M   'P 1'
#
loop_
_entity.id
_entity.type
_entity.pdbx_description
1 polymer ?
#
loop_
_entity_poly.entity_id
_entity_poly.type
_entity_poly.pdbx_seq_one_letter_code
_entity_poly.pdbx_strand_id
1 'polypeptide(L)' 'MATNKQLSEQVTALEKRVSQLTSTNSQLLDEVTILKNNYSTLVTEVSQRFEAVAKKFQGK' A
#
# COMPACT_ATOMS: atom_id res chain seq x y z
N MET A 1 21.21 22.89 -28.93
CA MET A 1 19.77 22.69 -28.77
C MET A 1 19.36 21.28 -29.16
N ALA A 2 18.39 20.70 -28.47
CA ALA A 2 17.91 19.39 -28.84
C ALA A 2 17.15 19.43 -30.16
N THR A 3 17.36 18.44 -31.03
CA THR A 3 16.63 18.30 -32.28
C THR A 3 15.21 17.79 -31.99
N ASN A 4 14.33 17.94 -32.98
CA ASN A 4 12.97 17.39 -32.88
C ASN A 4 12.99 15.88 -32.61
N LYS A 5 13.93 15.16 -33.23
CA LYS A 5 14.11 13.74 -33.04
C LYS A 5 14.50 13.44 -31.59
N GLN A 6 15.44 14.19 -31.02
CA GLN A 6 15.87 14.02 -29.64
C GLN A 6 14.75 14.30 -28.66
N LEU A 7 13.97 15.37 -28.91
CA LEU A 7 12.83 15.71 -28.07
C LEU A 7 11.76 14.62 -28.14
N SER A 8 11.51 14.08 -29.33
CA SER A 8 10.54 12.99 -29.51
C SER A 8 10.97 11.74 -28.74
N GLU A 9 12.26 11.41 -28.79
CA GLU A 9 12.82 10.28 -28.03
C GLU A 9 12.69 10.49 -26.52
N GLN A 10 12.95 11.72 -26.06
CA GLN A 10 12.81 12.06 -24.65
C GLN A 10 11.36 11.96 -24.19
N VAL A 11 10.43 12.42 -25.00
CA VAL A 11 9.00 12.32 -24.68
C VAL A 11 8.58 10.85 -24.59
N THR A 12 9.01 10.02 -25.53
CA THR A 12 8.70 8.60 -25.50
C THR A 12 9.25 7.93 -24.22
N ALA A 13 10.50 8.27 -23.85
CA ALA A 13 11.10 7.74 -22.64
C ALA A 13 10.33 8.17 -21.40
N LEU A 14 9.90 9.43 -21.35
CA LEU A 14 9.10 9.95 -20.23
C LEU A 14 7.74 9.27 -20.15
N GLU A 15 7.10 9.05 -21.28
CA GLU A 15 5.81 8.35 -21.33
C GLU A 15 5.93 6.94 -20.75
N LYS A 16 7.00 6.22 -21.08
CA LYS A 16 7.30 4.90 -20.53
C LYS A 16 7.47 4.97 -19.01
N ARG A 17 8.24 5.95 -18.54
CA ARG A 17 8.48 6.11 -17.11
C ARG A 17 7.19 6.43 -16.36
N VAL A 18 6.36 7.30 -16.92
CA VAL A 18 5.07 7.63 -16.31
C VAL A 18 4.18 6.38 -16.24
N SER A 19 4.14 5.59 -17.30
CA SER A 19 3.38 4.35 -17.32
C SER A 19 3.86 3.39 -16.24
N GLN A 20 5.17 3.22 -16.09
CA GLN A 20 5.76 2.36 -15.07
C GLN A 20 5.45 2.87 -13.67
N LEU A 21 5.55 4.18 -13.45
CA LEU A 21 5.24 4.79 -12.17
C LEU A 21 3.77 4.61 -11.80
N THR A 22 2.88 4.78 -12.78
CA THR A 22 1.45 4.59 -12.56
C THR A 22 1.16 3.15 -12.13
N SER A 23 1.79 2.18 -12.78
CA SER A 23 1.64 0.77 -12.43
C SER A 23 2.18 0.48 -11.02
N THR A 24 3.37 1.00 -10.72
CA THR A 24 3.97 0.84 -9.40
C THR A 24 3.09 1.47 -8.31
N ASN A 25 2.55 2.67 -8.58
CA ASN A 25 1.68 3.34 -7.61
C ASN A 25 0.41 2.53 -7.34
N SER A 26 -0.15 1.93 -8.38
CA SER A 26 -1.33 1.06 -8.22
C SER A 26 -1.01 -0.15 -7.35
N GLN A 27 0.14 -0.80 -7.58
CA GLN A 27 0.58 -1.92 -6.77
C GLN A 27 0.83 -1.52 -5.32
N LEU A 28 1.46 -0.37 -5.11
CA LEU A 28 1.71 0.14 -3.77
C LEU A 28 0.41 0.44 -3.02
N LEU A 29 -0.57 1.00 -3.72
CA LEU A 29 -1.87 1.27 -3.12
C LEU A 29 -2.54 -0.03 -2.68
N ASP A 30 -2.48 -1.07 -3.51
CA ASP A 30 -3.02 -2.39 -3.17
C ASP A 30 -2.31 -2.96 -1.94
N GLU A 31 -0.99 -2.87 -1.89
CA GLU A 31 -0.21 -3.35 -0.75
C GLU A 31 -0.54 -2.61 0.53
N VAL A 32 -0.71 -1.29 0.44
CA VAL A 32 -1.09 -0.48 1.60
C VAL A 32 -2.49 -0.87 2.08
N THR A 33 -3.41 -1.12 1.16
CA THR A 33 -4.78 -1.54 1.52
C THR A 33 -4.76 -2.88 2.24
N ILE A 34 -3.99 -3.85 1.74
CA ILE A 34 -3.84 -5.16 2.39
C ILE A 34 -3.23 -4.99 3.79
N LEU A 35 -2.20 -4.18 3.90
CA LEU A 35 -1.54 -3.94 5.18
C LEU A 35 -2.48 -3.30 6.19
N LYS A 36 -3.27 -2.33 5.77
CA LYS A 36 -4.28 -1.69 6.63
C LYS A 36 -5.30 -2.70 7.12
N ASN A 37 -5.78 -3.57 6.23
CA ASN A 37 -6.76 -4.59 6.60
C ASN A 37 -6.17 -5.59 7.58
N ASN A 38 -4.93 -6.01 7.36
CA ASN A 38 -4.25 -6.92 8.27
C ASN A 38 -4.04 -6.28 9.64
N TYR A 39 -3.65 -5.01 9.66
CA TYR A 39 -3.47 -4.28 10.91
C TYR A 39 -4.80 -4.16 11.68
N SER A 40 -5.87 -3.83 10.99
CA SER A 40 -7.20 -3.72 11.60
C SER A 40 -7.64 -5.06 12.20
N THR A 41 -7.43 -6.16 11.47
CA THR A 41 -7.73 -7.50 11.95
C THR A 41 -6.92 -7.85 13.19
N LEU A 42 -5.63 -7.54 13.18
CA LEU A 42 -4.75 -7.79 14.32
C LEU A 42 -5.20 -7.04 15.56
N VAL A 43 -5.52 -5.75 15.39
CA VAL A 43 -6.00 -4.93 16.51
C VAL A 43 -7.28 -5.52 17.10
N THR A 44 -8.20 -5.94 16.25
CA THR A 44 -9.46 -6.55 16.70
C THR A 44 -9.20 -7.85 17.48
N GLU A 45 -8.34 -8.72 16.93
CA GLU A 45 -8.02 -9.99 17.59
C GLU A 45 -7.34 -9.80 18.93
N VAL A 46 -6.38 -8.87 19.00
CA VAL A 46 -5.70 -8.57 20.25
C VAL A 46 -6.67 -8.03 21.30
N SER A 47 -7.54 -7.11 20.88
CA SER A 47 -8.56 -6.55 21.78
C SER A 47 -9.50 -7.64 22.34
N GLN A 48 -9.93 -8.57 21.48
CA GLN A 48 -10.78 -9.67 21.89
C GLN A 48 -10.07 -10.59 22.88
N ARG A 49 -8.80 -10.84 22.68
CA ARG A 49 -8.03 -11.68 23.59
C ARG A 49 -7.83 -11.01 24.95
N PHE A 50 -7.58 -9.71 24.95
CA PHE A 50 -7.50 -8.95 26.20
C PHE A 50 -8.81 -9.00 26.96
N GLU A 51 -9.94 -8.84 26.28
CA GLU A 51 -11.26 -8.92 26.91
C GLU A 51 -11.48 -10.29 27.49
N ALA A 52 -11.13 -11.36 26.78
CA ALA A 52 -11.30 -12.73 27.25
C ALA A 52 -10.48 -12.97 28.52
N VAL A 53 -9.24 -12.49 28.56
CA VAL A 53 -8.38 -12.62 29.72
C VAL A 53 -8.93 -11.83 30.90
N ALA A 54 -9.37 -10.59 30.66
CA ALA A 54 -9.94 -9.75 31.69
C ALA A 54 -11.19 -10.40 32.31
N LYS A 55 -12.03 -11.00 31.49
CA LYS A 55 -13.23 -11.70 31.98
C LYS A 55 -12.88 -12.88 32.85
N LYS A 56 -11.84 -13.63 32.50
CA LYS A 56 -11.37 -14.75 33.32
C LYS A 56 -10.92 -14.28 34.70
N PHE A 57 -10.18 -13.18 34.76
CA PHE A 57 -9.73 -12.63 36.02
C PHE A 57 -10.89 -12.10 36.86
N GLN A 58 -11.87 -11.47 36.21
CA GLN A 58 -13.04 -10.92 36.91
C GLN A 58 -13.97 -12.02 37.39
N GLY A 59 -14.03 -13.14 36.69
CA GLY A 59 -14.89 -14.25 37.04
C GLY A 59 -14.49 -15.01 38.31
N LYS A 60 -13.35 -14.66 38.85
CA LYS A 60 -12.87 -15.23 40.11
C LYS A 60 -13.32 -14.36 41.27
#